data_c1991ffe59ba9c90bfba0ef2c28e8d2e
#
_entry.id   c1991ffe59ba9c90bfba0ef2c28e8d2e
#
_cell.length_a   1.000
_cell.length_b   1.000
_cell.length_c   1.000
_cell.angle_alpha   90.00
_cell.angle_beta   90.00
_cell.angle_gamma   90.00
#
_symmetry.space_group_name_H-M   'P 1'
#
loop_
_entity.id
_entity.type
_entity.pdbx_description
1 polymer ?
#
loop_
_entity_poly.entity_id
_entity_poly.type
_entity_poly.pdbx_seq_one_letter_code
_entity_poly.pdbx_strand_id
1 'polypeptide(L)'
;MTSAVETKTEDRDLVLTRFIAAAPNKVYRAWSEPELLKQWFAPLPFTTPVAELDLRPGGVSRIVMRGPDGTDMPNAGVYLEVVPNRRLVFTDAFRGPGWEPSEKPFMTVVLTFESEGEGTRYTARVRHGTVADRETHEHMGFHQGWAICANQLAALAEGLA
;
A
#
# COMPACT_ATOMS: atom_id res chain seq x y z
N MET A 1 -22.22 12.66 0.20
CA MET A 1 -21.96 11.22 0.04
C MET A 1 -20.76 10.82 0.87
N THR A 2 -20.88 9.75 1.64
CA THR A 2 -19.80 9.27 2.48
C THR A 2 -18.94 8.27 1.71
N SER A 3 -17.64 8.50 1.70
CA SER A 3 -16.70 7.57 1.09
C SER A 3 -16.37 6.50 2.12
N ALA A 4 -16.98 5.33 1.99
CA ALA A 4 -16.73 4.22 2.89
C ALA A 4 -15.59 3.35 2.36
N VAL A 5 -14.73 2.89 3.28
CA VAL A 5 -13.76 1.85 2.96
C VAL A 5 -14.50 0.53 2.99
N GLU A 6 -14.32 -0.24 1.93
CA GLU A 6 -14.86 -1.60 1.86
C GLU A 6 -13.70 -2.58 1.74
N THR A 7 -13.73 -3.63 2.56
CA THR A 7 -12.75 -4.70 2.46
C THR A 7 -13.48 -6.03 2.30
N LYS A 8 -12.85 -6.96 1.59
CA LYS A 8 -13.40 -8.30 1.40
C LYS A 8 -12.30 -9.32 1.25
N THR A 9 -12.67 -10.58 1.45
CA THR A 9 -11.79 -11.72 1.27
C THR A 9 -12.21 -12.47 0.01
N GLU A 10 -11.26 -12.74 -0.89
CA GLU A 10 -11.50 -13.50 -2.10
C GLU A 10 -10.40 -14.54 -2.24
N ASP A 11 -10.67 -15.82 -1.86
CA ASP A 11 -9.71 -16.91 -1.95
C ASP A 11 -8.39 -16.55 -1.22
N ARG A 12 -7.30 -16.34 -1.95
CA ARG A 12 -6.00 -15.98 -1.36
C ARG A 12 -5.77 -14.47 -1.31
N ASP A 13 -6.76 -13.69 -1.71
CA ASP A 13 -6.66 -12.24 -1.80
C ASP A 13 -7.44 -11.54 -0.71
N LEU A 14 -6.89 -10.42 -0.25
CA LEU A 14 -7.59 -9.44 0.57
C LEU A 14 -7.72 -8.18 -0.28
N VAL A 15 -8.92 -7.65 -0.40
CA VAL A 15 -9.18 -6.52 -1.30
C VAL A 15 -9.79 -5.36 -0.54
N LEU A 16 -9.21 -4.19 -0.71
CA LEU A 16 -9.72 -2.94 -0.16
C LEU A 16 -10.09 -2.00 -1.30
N THR A 17 -11.25 -1.39 -1.21
CA THR A 17 -11.70 -0.38 -2.18
C THR A 17 -12.19 0.85 -1.45
N ARG A 18 -11.86 2.02 -1.98
CA ARG A 18 -12.32 3.29 -1.44
C ARG A 18 -12.37 4.35 -2.52
N PHE A 19 -13.46 5.14 -2.54
CA PHE A 19 -13.48 6.35 -3.34
C PHE A 19 -12.71 7.45 -2.62
N ILE A 20 -11.85 8.16 -3.33
CA ILE A 20 -11.07 9.29 -2.79
C ILE A 20 -11.41 10.52 -3.62
N ALA A 21 -11.79 11.62 -2.96
CA ALA A 21 -12.18 12.87 -3.64
C ALA A 21 -10.93 13.68 -4.05
N ALA A 22 -10.05 13.04 -4.78
CA ALA A 22 -8.84 13.64 -5.34
C ALA A 22 -8.51 12.91 -6.65
N ALA A 23 -7.97 13.63 -7.61
CA ALA A 23 -7.64 13.06 -8.91
C ALA A 23 -6.58 11.94 -8.78
N PRO A 24 -6.57 10.95 -9.70
CA PRO A 24 -5.62 9.83 -9.63
C PRO A 24 -4.16 10.22 -9.49
N ASN A 25 -3.73 11.32 -10.10
CA ASN A 25 -2.35 11.78 -9.98
C ASN A 25 -1.99 12.14 -8.53
N LYS A 26 -2.94 12.64 -7.75
CA LYS A 26 -2.69 13.01 -6.35
C LYS A 26 -2.60 11.76 -5.47
N VAL A 27 -3.45 10.78 -5.70
CA VAL A 27 -3.40 9.52 -4.95
C VAL A 27 -2.11 8.78 -5.29
N TYR A 28 -1.74 8.78 -6.56
CA TYR A 28 -0.49 8.16 -7.01
C TYR A 28 0.73 8.84 -6.38
N ARG A 29 0.74 10.18 -6.32
CA ARG A 29 1.82 10.92 -5.67
C ARG A 29 2.00 10.51 -4.21
N ALA A 30 0.90 10.32 -3.49
CA ALA A 30 0.96 9.92 -2.09
C ALA A 30 1.63 8.54 -1.92
N TRP A 31 1.54 7.67 -2.90
CA TRP A 31 2.21 6.37 -2.91
C TRP A 31 3.64 6.41 -3.45
N SER A 32 3.95 7.37 -4.32
CA SER A 32 5.21 7.39 -5.06
C SER A 32 6.24 8.39 -4.56
N GLU A 33 5.83 9.40 -3.80
CA GLU A 33 6.74 10.38 -3.23
C GLU A 33 7.01 10.02 -1.77
N PRO A 34 8.28 9.73 -1.42
CA PRO A 34 8.62 9.26 -0.06
C PRO A 34 8.12 10.17 1.06
N GLU A 35 8.22 11.49 0.88
CA GLU A 35 7.80 12.43 1.92
C GLU A 35 6.28 12.48 2.10
N LEU A 36 5.53 12.15 1.06
CA LEU A 36 4.08 12.04 1.17
C LEU A 36 3.69 10.69 1.77
N LEU A 37 4.34 9.60 1.32
CA LEU A 37 4.04 8.26 1.82
C LEU A 37 4.24 8.16 3.33
N LYS A 38 5.27 8.79 3.87
CA LYS A 38 5.55 8.79 5.31
C LYS A 38 4.40 9.37 6.14
N GLN A 39 3.54 10.19 5.56
CA GLN A 39 2.48 10.88 6.32
C GLN A 39 1.24 10.03 6.55
N TRP A 40 1.06 8.94 5.81
CA TRP A 40 -0.17 8.16 5.93
C TRP A 40 0.04 6.64 6.01
N PHE A 41 1.24 6.15 5.71
CA PHE A 41 1.46 4.71 5.47
C PHE A 41 1.20 3.81 6.68
N ALA A 42 1.36 4.30 7.89
CA ALA A 42 1.16 3.49 9.09
C ALA A 42 -0.08 3.98 9.85
N PRO A 43 -0.89 3.06 10.44
CA PRO A 43 -2.04 3.51 11.22
C PRO A 43 -1.58 4.18 12.50
N LEU A 44 -2.04 5.42 12.75
CA LEU A 44 -1.69 6.15 13.96
C LEU A 44 -2.03 5.32 15.20
N PRO A 45 -1.20 5.30 16.23
CA PRO A 45 -0.03 6.16 16.48
C PRO A 45 1.30 5.66 15.92
N PHE A 46 1.28 4.65 15.07
CA PHE A 46 2.47 4.19 14.35
C PHE A 46 2.97 5.28 13.41
N THR A 47 4.28 5.30 13.15
CA THR A 47 4.91 6.25 12.24
C THR A 47 5.72 5.53 11.17
N THR A 48 6.14 6.26 10.14
CA THR A 48 6.94 5.71 9.04
C THR A 48 8.22 6.56 8.89
N PRO A 49 9.26 6.26 9.68
CA PRO A 49 10.47 7.09 9.65
C PRO A 49 11.31 6.95 8.38
N VAL A 50 11.17 5.84 7.64
CA VAL A 50 11.98 5.59 6.44
C VAL A 50 11.08 5.19 5.27
N ALA A 51 11.28 5.83 4.12
CA ALA A 51 10.67 5.43 2.85
C ALA A 51 11.68 5.69 1.73
N GLU A 52 12.17 4.63 1.11
CA GLU A 52 13.10 4.68 -0.02
C GLU A 52 12.43 3.96 -1.19
N LEU A 53 12.13 4.70 -2.23
CA LEU A 53 11.32 4.20 -3.34
C LEU A 53 12.02 4.45 -4.67
N ASP A 54 12.27 3.37 -5.42
CA ASP A 54 12.81 3.46 -6.78
C ASP A 54 11.72 3.00 -7.73
N LEU A 55 10.95 3.95 -8.26
CA LEU A 55 9.72 3.70 -9.01
C LEU A 55 10.00 3.22 -10.43
N ARG A 56 10.47 1.98 -10.55
CA ARG A 56 10.67 1.30 -11.83
C ARG A 56 10.59 -0.21 -11.60
N PRO A 57 10.27 -1.00 -12.61
CA PRO A 57 10.31 -2.47 -12.45
C PRO A 57 11.68 -2.93 -11.97
N GLY A 58 11.68 -3.73 -10.91
CA GLY A 58 12.92 -4.18 -10.26
C GLY A 58 13.51 -3.19 -9.28
N GLY A 59 12.98 -1.96 -9.21
CA GLY A 59 13.45 -0.96 -8.26
C GLY A 59 13.04 -1.32 -6.83
N VAL A 60 13.86 -0.91 -5.86
CA VAL A 60 13.62 -1.26 -4.47
C VAL A 60 12.53 -0.39 -3.85
N SER A 61 11.73 -1.02 -2.97
CA SER A 61 10.80 -0.32 -2.09
C SER A 61 11.19 -0.72 -0.67
N ARG A 62 11.69 0.24 0.11
CA ARG A 62 12.07 -0.01 1.49
C ARG A 62 11.35 0.97 2.40
N ILE A 63 10.45 0.44 3.20
CA ILE A 63 9.60 1.25 4.10
C ILE A 63 9.73 0.68 5.50
N VAL A 64 9.99 1.55 6.48
CA VAL A 64 10.08 1.13 7.88
C VAL A 64 8.96 1.81 8.65
N MET A 65 8.12 1.00 9.30
CA MET A 65 7.11 1.49 10.22
C MET A 65 7.68 1.41 11.64
N ARG A 66 7.25 2.32 12.51
CA ARG A 66 7.69 2.33 13.91
C ARG A 66 6.50 2.40 14.84
N GLY A 67 6.42 1.44 15.77
CA GLY A 67 5.38 1.43 16.78
C GLY A 67 5.59 2.47 17.87
N PRO A 68 4.57 2.71 18.69
CA PRO A 68 4.67 3.68 19.79
C PRO A 68 5.75 3.33 20.83
N ASP A 69 6.12 2.06 20.91
CA ASP A 69 7.16 1.58 21.82
C ASP A 69 8.57 1.72 21.22
N GLY A 70 8.69 2.24 19.99
CA GLY A 70 9.96 2.40 19.30
C GLY A 70 10.40 1.18 18.50
N THR A 71 9.58 0.13 18.43
CA THR A 71 9.91 -1.06 17.64
C THR A 71 9.77 -0.79 16.16
N ASP A 72 10.83 -1.05 15.40
CA ASP A 72 10.83 -0.88 13.95
C ASP A 72 10.37 -2.16 13.25
N MET A 73 9.53 -1.97 12.21
CA MET A 73 9.02 -3.05 11.38
C MET A 73 9.41 -2.76 9.93
N PRO A 74 10.55 -3.27 9.49
CA PRO A 74 10.99 -3.03 8.11
C PRO A 74 10.21 -3.86 7.10
N ASN A 75 9.88 -3.23 5.98
CA ASN A 75 9.27 -3.87 4.82
C ASN A 75 10.15 -3.57 3.62
N ALA A 76 10.67 -4.60 2.98
CA ALA A 76 11.50 -4.44 1.81
C ALA A 76 10.96 -5.30 0.67
N GLY A 77 11.00 -4.77 -0.53
CA GLY A 77 10.53 -5.48 -1.71
C GLY A 77 10.95 -4.75 -2.98
N VAL A 78 10.34 -5.14 -4.08
CA VAL A 78 10.61 -4.53 -5.37
C VAL A 78 9.30 -4.19 -6.07
N TYR A 79 9.35 -3.21 -6.96
CA TYR A 79 8.23 -2.92 -7.85
C TYR A 79 8.29 -3.89 -9.03
N LEU A 80 7.12 -4.39 -9.42
CA LEU A 80 6.96 -5.25 -10.57
C LEU A 80 6.42 -4.49 -11.76
N GLU A 81 5.52 -3.53 -11.51
CA GLU A 81 4.88 -2.73 -12.54
C GLU A 81 4.67 -1.31 -12.03
N VAL A 82 5.03 -0.34 -12.85
CA VAL A 82 4.84 1.08 -12.51
C VAL A 82 4.20 1.78 -13.70
N VAL A 83 2.92 2.12 -13.57
CA VAL A 83 2.18 2.88 -14.58
C VAL A 83 1.71 4.15 -13.90
N PRO A 84 2.39 5.29 -14.10
CA PRO A 84 2.06 6.52 -13.38
C PRO A 84 0.58 6.88 -13.45
N ASN A 85 0.02 7.22 -12.30
CA ASN A 85 -1.37 7.63 -12.12
C ASN A 85 -2.40 6.54 -12.39
N ARG A 86 -1.97 5.29 -12.64
CA ARG A 86 -2.89 4.20 -12.96
C ARG A 86 -2.69 2.94 -12.15
N ARG A 87 -1.43 2.51 -11.97
CA ARG A 87 -1.20 1.20 -11.40
C ARG A 87 0.20 1.07 -10.81
N LEU A 88 0.27 0.49 -9.62
CA LEU A 88 1.52 0.09 -8.99
C LEU A 88 1.38 -1.36 -8.54
N VAL A 89 2.38 -2.16 -8.86
CA VAL A 89 2.44 -3.54 -8.35
C VAL A 89 3.79 -3.72 -7.68
N PHE A 90 3.77 -4.20 -6.44
CA PHE A 90 5.00 -4.46 -5.70
C PHE A 90 4.86 -5.75 -4.88
N THR A 91 6.01 -6.33 -4.53
CA THR A 91 6.04 -7.63 -3.86
C THR A 91 7.22 -7.71 -2.91
N ASP A 92 7.07 -8.49 -1.84
CA ASP A 92 8.17 -8.83 -0.95
C ASP A 92 8.83 -10.16 -1.34
N ALA A 93 8.47 -10.72 -2.50
CA ALA A 93 9.09 -11.96 -2.99
C ALA A 93 10.56 -11.77 -3.37
N PHE A 94 10.99 -10.53 -3.61
CA PHE A 94 12.37 -10.16 -3.89
C PHE A 94 12.77 -9.01 -2.99
N ARG A 95 14.04 -8.97 -2.57
CA ARG A 95 14.50 -8.03 -1.53
C ARG A 95 15.16 -6.77 -2.05
N GLY A 96 15.42 -6.68 -3.32
CA GLY A 96 16.08 -5.48 -3.85
C GLY A 96 16.59 -5.67 -5.27
N PRO A 97 17.49 -4.78 -5.72
CA PRO A 97 18.02 -4.85 -7.08
C PRO A 97 18.72 -6.19 -7.31
N GLY A 98 18.65 -6.69 -8.54
CA GLY A 98 19.25 -7.98 -8.89
C GLY A 98 18.32 -9.17 -8.64
N TRP A 99 17.08 -8.92 -8.23
CA TRP A 99 16.08 -9.98 -8.07
C TRP A 99 16.48 -11.03 -7.03
N GLU A 100 17.05 -10.58 -5.91
CA GLU A 100 17.41 -11.46 -4.80
C GLU A 100 16.14 -12.01 -4.15
N PRO A 101 15.90 -13.34 -4.15
CA PRO A 101 14.68 -13.91 -3.59
C PRO A 101 14.60 -13.73 -2.07
N SER A 102 13.39 -13.47 -1.59
CA SER A 102 13.12 -13.47 -0.16
C SER A 102 12.99 -14.90 0.36
N GLU A 103 13.40 -15.12 1.61
CA GLU A 103 13.27 -16.44 2.22
C GLU A 103 11.81 -16.78 2.52
N LYS A 104 11.02 -15.77 2.87
CA LYS A 104 9.61 -15.95 3.23
C LYS A 104 8.77 -14.88 2.57
N PRO A 105 8.47 -15.03 1.25
CA PRO A 105 7.59 -14.08 0.59
C PRO A 105 6.19 -14.16 1.22
N PHE A 106 5.57 -13.01 1.43
CA PHE A 106 4.29 -12.93 2.11
C PHE A 106 3.17 -12.43 1.20
N MET A 107 3.41 -11.35 0.47
CA MET A 107 2.34 -10.73 -0.32
C MET A 107 2.82 -10.06 -1.59
N THR A 108 1.89 -9.94 -2.55
CA THR A 108 2.06 -9.09 -3.73
C THR A 108 0.88 -8.15 -3.74
N VAL A 109 1.15 -6.86 -3.85
CA VAL A 109 0.12 -5.83 -3.79
C VAL A 109 -0.08 -5.23 -5.16
N VAL A 110 -1.33 -5.19 -5.61
CA VAL A 110 -1.73 -4.57 -6.86
C VAL A 110 -2.60 -3.36 -6.51
N LEU A 111 -2.09 -2.17 -6.79
CA LEU A 111 -2.82 -0.93 -6.57
C LEU A 111 -3.32 -0.41 -7.91
N THR A 112 -4.59 -0.02 -7.96
CA THR A 112 -5.16 0.63 -9.13
C THR A 112 -5.76 1.97 -8.73
N PHE A 113 -5.58 2.96 -9.60
CA PHE A 113 -6.05 4.33 -9.41
C PHE A 113 -6.94 4.67 -10.61
N GLU A 114 -8.22 4.38 -10.50
CA GLU A 114 -9.15 4.59 -11.61
C GLU A 114 -9.90 5.90 -11.45
N SER A 115 -9.96 6.67 -12.52
CA SER A 115 -10.74 7.92 -12.52
C SER A 115 -12.22 7.59 -12.33
N GLU A 116 -12.84 8.27 -11.37
CA GLU A 116 -14.27 8.12 -11.12
C GLU A 116 -14.83 9.51 -10.82
N GLY A 117 -15.57 10.08 -11.78
CA GLY A 117 -15.98 11.48 -11.67
C GLY A 117 -14.74 12.38 -11.57
N GLU A 118 -14.72 13.25 -10.58
CA GLU A 118 -13.57 14.10 -10.32
C GLU A 118 -12.59 13.49 -9.31
N GLY A 119 -12.86 12.26 -8.87
CA GLY A 119 -12.03 11.58 -7.90
C GLY A 119 -11.44 10.28 -8.43
N THR A 120 -11.09 9.41 -7.50
CA THR A 120 -10.40 8.16 -7.78
C THR A 120 -11.10 6.99 -7.10
N ARG A 121 -11.32 5.92 -7.84
CA ARG A 121 -11.63 4.61 -7.25
C ARG A 121 -10.30 3.94 -6.95
N TYR A 122 -9.91 3.94 -5.69
CA TYR A 122 -8.66 3.36 -5.22
C TYR A 122 -8.93 1.91 -4.80
N THR A 123 -8.17 0.97 -5.38
CA THR A 123 -8.29 -0.44 -5.03
C THR A 123 -6.91 -0.99 -4.69
N ALA A 124 -6.81 -1.65 -3.54
CA ALA A 124 -5.61 -2.38 -3.14
C ALA A 124 -5.98 -3.87 -3.09
N ARG A 125 -5.42 -4.65 -3.99
CA ARG A 125 -5.59 -6.11 -3.98
C ARG A 125 -4.30 -6.70 -3.45
N VAL A 126 -4.39 -7.34 -2.29
CA VAL A 126 -3.25 -7.93 -1.61
C VAL A 126 -3.32 -9.44 -1.78
N ARG A 127 -2.41 -9.98 -2.56
CA ARG A 127 -2.39 -11.39 -2.93
C ARG A 127 -1.39 -12.17 -2.11
N HIS A 128 -1.76 -13.39 -1.74
CA HIS A 128 -0.93 -14.26 -0.93
C HIS A 128 -0.68 -15.57 -1.66
N GLY A 129 0.41 -16.25 -1.31
CA GLY A 129 0.76 -17.53 -1.96
C GLY A 129 -0.14 -18.68 -1.56
N THR A 130 -0.71 -18.61 -0.35
CA THR A 130 -1.57 -19.64 0.21
C THR A 130 -2.73 -19.02 0.98
N VAL A 131 -3.79 -19.82 1.18
CA VAL A 131 -4.91 -19.41 2.04
C VAL A 131 -4.42 -19.21 3.48
N ALA A 132 -3.47 -20.02 3.95
CA ALA A 132 -2.92 -19.88 5.29
C ALA A 132 -2.25 -18.50 5.49
N ASP A 133 -1.49 -18.03 4.51
CA ASP A 133 -0.84 -16.72 4.58
C ASP A 133 -1.89 -15.61 4.57
N ARG A 134 -2.92 -15.74 3.76
CA ARG A 134 -4.02 -14.77 3.74
C ARG A 134 -4.71 -14.71 5.10
N GLU A 135 -4.99 -15.88 5.71
CA GLU A 135 -5.60 -15.93 7.04
C GLU A 135 -4.69 -15.30 8.10
N THR A 136 -3.38 -15.54 8.01
CA THR A 136 -2.41 -14.91 8.91
C THR A 136 -2.50 -13.39 8.82
N HIS A 137 -2.55 -12.85 7.59
CA HIS A 137 -2.64 -11.41 7.38
C HIS A 137 -3.94 -10.83 7.94
N GLU A 138 -5.05 -11.58 7.79
CA GLU A 138 -6.32 -11.16 8.39
C GLU A 138 -6.22 -11.09 9.92
N HIS A 139 -5.60 -12.09 10.54
CA HIS A 139 -5.42 -12.13 12.00
C HIS A 139 -4.46 -11.05 12.50
N MET A 140 -3.57 -10.56 11.64
CA MET A 140 -2.71 -9.43 11.96
C MET A 140 -3.45 -8.10 11.92
N GLY A 141 -4.72 -8.10 11.51
CA GLY A 141 -5.54 -6.89 11.49
C GLY A 141 -5.62 -6.20 10.15
N PHE A 142 -5.53 -6.95 9.04
CA PHE A 142 -5.60 -6.37 7.70
C PHE A 142 -6.80 -5.43 7.52
N HIS A 143 -8.00 -5.93 7.79
CA HIS A 143 -9.21 -5.15 7.50
C HIS A 143 -9.23 -3.82 8.24
N GLN A 144 -8.85 -3.81 9.51
CA GLN A 144 -8.82 -2.58 10.31
C GLN A 144 -7.63 -1.70 9.94
N GLY A 145 -6.43 -2.27 9.86
CA GLY A 145 -5.20 -1.50 9.62
C GLY A 145 -5.16 -0.85 8.25
N TRP A 146 -5.50 -1.61 7.22
CA TRP A 146 -5.50 -1.06 5.86
C TRP A 146 -6.62 -0.03 5.67
N ALA A 147 -7.76 -0.22 6.36
CA ALA A 147 -8.85 0.75 6.30
C ALA A 147 -8.44 2.08 6.94
N ILE A 148 -7.76 2.03 8.09
CA ILE A 148 -7.25 3.25 8.75
C ILE A 148 -6.26 3.96 7.82
N CYS A 149 -5.31 3.23 7.23
CA CYS A 149 -4.34 3.81 6.32
C CYS A 149 -5.00 4.39 5.07
N ALA A 150 -6.03 3.73 4.53
CA ALA A 150 -6.74 4.24 3.38
C ALA A 150 -7.45 5.56 3.68
N ASN A 151 -7.99 5.70 4.88
CA ASN A 151 -8.60 6.96 5.31
C ASN A 151 -7.55 8.06 5.48
N GLN A 152 -6.37 7.73 6.01
CA GLN A 152 -5.26 8.66 6.13
C GLN A 152 -4.74 9.09 4.75
N LEU A 153 -4.62 8.13 3.83
CA LEU A 153 -4.25 8.40 2.45
C LEU A 153 -5.23 9.37 1.79
N ALA A 154 -6.52 9.11 1.95
CA ALA A 154 -7.56 9.95 1.37
C ALA A 154 -7.48 11.37 1.89
N ALA A 155 -7.34 11.55 3.21
CA ALA A 155 -7.23 12.87 3.82
C ALA A 155 -6.02 13.64 3.27
N LEU A 156 -4.89 12.97 3.11
CA LEU A 156 -3.69 13.60 2.54
C LEU A 156 -3.91 13.99 1.09
N ALA A 157 -4.37 13.05 0.26
CA ALA A 157 -4.55 13.29 -1.17
C ALA A 157 -5.56 14.42 -1.45
N GLU A 158 -6.65 14.46 -0.68
CA GLU A 158 -7.70 15.49 -0.83
C GLU A 158 -7.18 16.86 -0.44
N GLY A 159 -6.13 16.94 0.37
CA GLY A 159 -5.51 18.20 0.75
C GLY A 159 -4.35 18.64 -0.14
N LEU A 160 -3.95 17.85 -1.11
CA LEU A 160 -2.84 18.20 -2.00
C LEU A 160 -3.25 19.25 -3.04
N ALA A 161 -2.35 20.18 -3.29
CA ALA A 161 -2.55 21.21 -4.32
C ALA A 161 -2.39 20.62 -5.72
#